data_de602a9828966addfa5806b711da44ec
#
_entry.id   de602a9828966addfa5806b711da44ec
#
_cell.length_a   1.000
_cell.length_b   1.000
_cell.length_c   1.000
_cell.angle_alpha   90.00
_cell.angle_beta   90.00
_cell.angle_gamma   90.00
#
_symmetry.space_group_name_H-M   'P 1'
#
loop_
_entity.id
_entity.type
_entity.pdbx_description
1 polymer ?
#
loop_
_entity_poly.entity_id
_entity_poly.type
_entity_poly.pdbx_seq_one_letter_code
_entity_poly.pdbx_strand_id
1 'polypeptide(L)'
;MGGILKNVLILFGGNSFEHVISCKSVNFIINNIDTNKFNYKLVGIDYDNEWYEVTNIDIIDENWFTKDLNKIVNIIEYAKKFDIVFPMIHGNTLEDGKLQSMFELYNIKYVGCDSYSSIICYDKLLTKLFLEKYSIPQVPYVIYNKNTNINNIEYPVIVKPCKCGSSLGINVAKNKKELKKYIKKALKYDSNIIIEKFIKNNRELECAILQDNKKLIVSDIGEIINNGSWYDFDAKYVNQNNTIISNIDKNLKEEIKNYSKNIFNIMKCKGLSRIDYIYDLDDKKLYFNEINTMPGFTEISMFPKLINNTGIEFKDIITKLLNM
;
A
#
# COMPACT_ATOMS: atom_id res chain seq x y z
N MET A 1 38.01 -9.52 -2.72
CA MET A 1 37.76 -8.30 -3.54
C MET A 1 36.53 -7.65 -2.97
N GLY A 2 36.70 -6.50 -2.28
CA GLY A 2 35.54 -5.73 -1.80
C GLY A 2 34.79 -5.12 -3.00
N GLY A 3 33.59 -5.58 -3.29
CA GLY A 3 32.75 -4.99 -4.31
C GLY A 3 32.44 -3.54 -3.95
N ILE A 4 32.26 -2.66 -4.95
CA ILE A 4 31.78 -1.28 -4.74
C ILE A 4 30.39 -1.38 -4.13
N LEU A 5 30.19 -0.78 -2.95
CA LEU A 5 28.88 -0.73 -2.31
C LEU A 5 27.93 0.16 -3.12
N LYS A 6 26.70 -0.28 -3.29
CA LYS A 6 25.65 0.51 -3.95
C LYS A 6 25.15 1.58 -2.99
N ASN A 7 25.07 2.84 -3.45
CA ASN A 7 24.61 3.96 -2.64
C ASN A 7 23.09 4.09 -2.77
N VAL A 8 22.37 4.03 -1.66
CA VAL A 8 20.92 4.05 -1.58
C VAL A 8 20.45 5.30 -0.88
N LEU A 9 19.48 6.00 -1.47
CA LEU A 9 18.76 7.07 -0.80
C LEU A 9 17.42 6.51 -0.30
N ILE A 10 17.23 6.45 1.01
CA ILE A 10 15.96 6.00 1.60
C ILE A 10 15.14 7.23 1.97
N LEU A 11 13.90 7.31 1.45
CA LEU A 11 12.96 8.38 1.75
C LEU A 11 11.88 7.90 2.69
N PHE A 12 11.45 8.77 3.61
CA PHE A 12 10.37 8.46 4.54
C PHE A 12 9.57 9.71 4.92
N GLY A 13 8.45 9.53 5.65
CA GLY A 13 7.56 10.60 6.06
C GLY A 13 6.48 10.88 5.01
N GLY A 14 6.44 12.10 4.50
CA GLY A 14 5.48 12.56 3.49
C GLY A 14 4.20 13.17 4.08
N ASN A 15 3.48 13.92 3.25
CA ASN A 15 2.24 14.60 3.61
C ASN A 15 1.05 13.63 3.50
N SER A 16 0.97 12.69 4.43
CA SER A 16 -0.16 11.75 4.50
C SER A 16 -0.51 11.39 5.94
N PHE A 17 -1.70 10.85 6.14
CA PHE A 17 -2.11 10.28 7.43
C PHE A 17 -1.26 9.06 7.85
N GLU A 18 -0.48 8.51 6.92
CA GLU A 18 0.37 7.35 7.12
C GLU A 18 1.85 7.73 7.38
N HIS A 19 2.14 9.02 7.63
CA HIS A 19 3.47 9.52 7.95
C HIS A 19 4.17 8.70 9.05
N VAL A 20 3.47 8.45 10.14
CA VAL A 20 3.99 7.66 11.29
C VAL A 20 4.32 6.22 10.87
N ILE A 21 3.51 5.64 9.97
CA ILE A 21 3.76 4.28 9.46
C ILE A 21 5.01 4.26 8.58
N SER A 22 5.21 5.30 7.79
CA SER A 22 6.44 5.49 7.01
C SER A 22 7.68 5.54 7.90
N CYS A 23 7.65 6.28 9.01
CA CYS A 23 8.73 6.33 10.01
C CYS A 23 9.03 4.94 10.59
N LYS A 24 7.98 4.19 10.97
CA LYS A 24 8.15 2.81 11.47
C LYS A 24 8.70 1.87 10.38
N SER A 25 8.27 2.02 9.14
CA SER A 25 8.73 1.21 8.01
C SER A 25 10.21 1.45 7.72
N VAL A 26 10.67 2.70 7.73
CA VAL A 26 12.08 3.00 7.50
C VAL A 26 12.96 2.46 8.64
N ASN A 27 12.51 2.53 9.90
CA ASN A 27 13.22 1.91 11.02
C ASN A 27 13.39 0.40 10.83
N PHE A 28 12.37 -0.29 10.32
CA PHE A 28 12.48 -1.71 10.00
C PHE A 28 13.47 -1.98 8.85
N ILE A 29 13.47 -1.13 7.80
CA ILE A 29 14.40 -1.26 6.68
C ILE A 29 15.84 -1.10 7.12
N ILE A 30 16.16 -0.06 7.89
CA ILE A 30 17.55 0.20 8.32
C ILE A 30 18.08 -0.87 9.25
N ASN A 31 17.22 -1.52 10.04
CA ASN A 31 17.60 -2.64 10.90
C ASN A 31 17.82 -3.94 10.11
N ASN A 32 17.36 -4.03 8.86
CA ASN A 32 17.44 -5.23 8.03
C ASN A 32 18.21 -5.02 6.72
N ILE A 33 18.70 -3.84 6.39
CA ILE A 33 19.48 -3.59 5.17
C ILE A 33 20.89 -4.23 5.28
N ASP A 34 21.38 -4.81 4.20
CA ASP A 34 22.72 -5.42 4.14
C ASP A 34 23.82 -4.36 3.98
N THR A 35 24.37 -3.87 5.07
CA THR A 35 25.44 -2.85 5.06
C THR A 35 26.76 -3.33 4.44
N ASN A 36 26.92 -4.64 4.18
CA ASN A 36 28.04 -5.16 3.41
C ASN A 36 27.84 -4.98 1.89
N LYS A 37 26.63 -4.67 1.43
CA LYS A 37 26.28 -4.47 0.02
C LYS A 37 25.84 -3.06 -0.29
N PHE A 38 25.29 -2.36 0.70
CA PHE A 38 24.65 -1.05 0.53
C PHE A 38 25.14 -0.02 1.52
N ASN A 39 25.56 1.14 1.02
CA ASN A 39 25.63 2.37 1.79
C ASN A 39 24.28 3.09 1.67
N TYR A 40 23.79 3.71 2.73
CA TYR A 40 22.54 4.44 2.64
C TYR A 40 22.61 5.81 3.32
N LYS A 41 21.77 6.70 2.83
CA LYS A 41 21.43 7.98 3.46
C LYS A 41 19.92 8.05 3.64
N LEU A 42 19.49 8.77 4.66
CA LEU A 42 18.08 8.96 4.99
C LEU A 42 17.67 10.39 4.67
N VAL A 43 16.52 10.53 4.03
CA VAL A 43 15.88 11.84 3.83
C VAL A 43 14.43 11.73 4.26
N GLY A 44 14.07 12.55 5.22
CA GLY A 44 12.70 12.74 5.67
C GLY A 44 11.99 13.82 4.88
N ILE A 45 10.69 13.61 4.63
CA ILE A 45 9.78 14.58 4.04
C ILE A 45 8.75 14.92 5.11
N ASP A 46 8.65 16.18 5.50
CA ASP A 46 7.68 16.61 6.49
C ASP A 46 6.25 16.78 5.92
N TYR A 47 5.32 17.29 6.76
CA TYR A 47 3.93 17.53 6.34
C TYR A 47 3.77 18.71 5.36
N ASP A 48 4.77 19.58 5.25
CA ASP A 48 4.82 20.72 4.33
C ASP A 48 5.53 20.35 3.01
N ASN A 49 5.91 19.06 2.85
CA ASN A 49 6.70 18.51 1.74
C ASN A 49 8.12 19.11 1.64
N GLU A 50 8.68 19.54 2.75
CA GLU A 50 10.06 19.96 2.84
C GLU A 50 10.97 18.77 3.12
N TRP A 51 12.20 18.81 2.63
CA TRP A 51 13.14 17.69 2.60
C TRP A 51 14.31 17.92 3.52
N TYR A 52 14.63 16.94 4.36
CA TYR A 52 15.70 17.05 5.35
C TYR A 52 16.59 15.82 5.37
N GLU A 53 17.92 16.01 5.39
CA GLU A 53 18.87 14.92 5.62
C GLU A 53 18.80 14.52 7.10
N VAL A 54 18.56 13.21 7.36
CA VAL A 54 18.52 12.64 8.69
C VAL A 54 19.72 11.75 8.90
N THR A 55 20.61 12.13 9.81
CA THR A 55 21.87 11.40 10.10
C THR A 55 21.78 10.53 11.33
N ASN A 56 20.90 10.86 12.27
CA ASN A 56 20.68 10.09 13.49
C ASN A 56 19.38 9.27 13.39
N ILE A 57 19.51 7.95 13.39
CA ILE A 57 18.40 6.99 13.31
C ILE A 57 17.50 7.06 14.55
N ASP A 58 18.06 7.36 15.72
CA ASP A 58 17.32 7.39 16.99
C ASP A 58 16.26 8.50 17.05
N ILE A 59 16.29 9.46 16.12
CA ILE A 59 15.31 10.54 16.04
C ILE A 59 14.12 10.24 15.09
N ILE A 60 14.08 9.10 14.41
CA ILE A 60 13.00 8.78 13.48
C ILE A 60 11.76 8.33 14.26
N ASP A 61 11.05 9.30 14.80
CA ASP A 61 9.74 9.18 15.41
C ASP A 61 8.70 10.00 14.62
N GLU A 62 7.51 10.13 15.12
CA GLU A 62 6.44 10.92 14.49
C GLU A 62 6.70 12.44 14.42
N ASN A 63 7.66 12.94 15.22
CA ASN A 63 8.03 14.35 15.34
C ASN A 63 9.48 14.62 14.89
N TRP A 64 10.09 13.72 14.12
CA TRP A 64 11.49 13.80 13.69
C TRP A 64 11.84 15.18 13.07
N PHE A 65 10.91 15.79 12.35
CA PHE A 65 11.09 17.07 11.64
C PHE A 65 11.15 18.29 12.55
N THR A 66 10.86 18.13 13.84
CA THR A 66 11.01 19.22 14.84
C THR A 66 12.46 19.37 15.36
N LYS A 67 13.37 18.49 14.93
CA LYS A 67 14.77 18.52 15.30
C LYS A 67 15.54 19.51 14.41
N ASP A 68 16.73 19.90 14.85
CA ASP A 68 17.65 20.72 14.04
C ASP A 68 18.27 19.85 12.93
N LEU A 69 17.78 19.97 11.71
CA LEU A 69 18.12 19.15 10.57
C LEU A 69 18.56 19.99 9.37
N ASN A 70 19.42 19.42 8.54
CA ASN A 70 19.85 20.04 7.31
C ASN A 70 18.77 19.95 6.23
N LYS A 71 18.18 21.08 5.87
CA LYS A 71 17.19 21.18 4.77
C LYS A 71 17.86 20.98 3.41
N ILE A 72 17.27 20.16 2.58
CA ILE A 72 17.72 19.90 1.21
C ILE A 72 16.95 20.84 0.27
N VAL A 73 17.66 21.80 -0.32
CA VAL A 73 17.03 22.80 -1.21
C VAL A 73 16.73 22.21 -2.59
N ASN A 74 17.59 21.32 -3.10
CA ASN A 74 17.41 20.69 -4.40
C ASN A 74 17.50 19.17 -4.28
N ILE A 75 16.34 18.54 -4.08
CA ILE A 75 16.25 17.09 -3.91
C ILE A 75 16.65 16.32 -5.18
N ILE A 76 16.44 16.89 -6.37
CA ILE A 76 16.79 16.23 -7.62
C ILE A 76 18.31 16.06 -7.75
N GLU A 77 19.06 17.14 -7.53
CA GLU A 77 20.52 17.08 -7.57
C GLU A 77 21.08 16.27 -6.39
N TYR A 78 20.38 16.24 -5.27
CA TYR A 78 20.75 15.38 -4.14
C TYR A 78 20.55 13.89 -4.48
N ALA A 79 19.40 13.52 -5.01
CA ALA A 79 19.04 12.14 -5.32
C ALA A 79 19.90 11.55 -6.47
N LYS A 80 20.35 12.35 -7.43
CA LYS A 80 21.27 11.91 -8.51
C LYS A 80 22.63 11.43 -8.02
N LYS A 81 23.00 11.68 -6.77
CA LYS A 81 24.26 11.19 -6.17
C LYS A 81 24.17 9.72 -5.76
N PHE A 82 22.99 9.12 -5.83
CA PHE A 82 22.71 7.75 -5.38
C PHE A 82 22.42 6.84 -6.58
N ASP A 83 22.74 5.56 -6.43
CA ASP A 83 22.48 4.54 -7.45
C ASP A 83 21.00 4.20 -7.58
N ILE A 84 20.26 4.33 -6.47
CA ILE A 84 18.83 4.05 -6.40
C ILE A 84 18.19 4.78 -5.22
N VAL A 85 16.92 5.19 -5.39
CA VAL A 85 16.07 5.71 -4.33
C VAL A 85 15.15 4.61 -3.84
N PHE A 86 15.02 4.45 -2.51
CA PHE A 86 14.02 3.58 -1.90
C PHE A 86 12.98 4.45 -1.17
N PRO A 87 11.87 4.79 -1.84
CA PRO A 87 10.86 5.67 -1.26
C PRO A 87 9.90 4.86 -0.40
N MET A 88 10.11 4.81 0.92
CA MET A 88 9.23 4.13 1.87
C MET A 88 8.20 5.11 2.45
N ILE A 89 7.32 5.59 1.58
CA ILE A 89 6.26 6.54 1.89
C ILE A 89 4.92 5.89 1.57
N HIS A 90 3.93 6.06 2.43
CA HIS A 90 2.61 5.49 2.27
C HIS A 90 1.56 6.58 1.97
N GLY A 91 0.55 6.22 1.18
CA GLY A 91 -0.52 7.14 0.80
C GLY A 91 -0.08 8.23 -0.18
N ASN A 92 -0.56 9.44 0.05
CA ASN A 92 -0.22 10.61 -0.77
C ASN A 92 1.28 10.82 -0.86
N THR A 93 1.72 11.49 -1.91
CA THR A 93 3.12 11.80 -2.23
C THR A 93 3.80 10.67 -3.01
N LEU A 94 3.63 9.40 -2.61
CA LEU A 94 4.20 8.26 -3.33
C LEU A 94 3.13 7.45 -4.06
N GLU A 95 2.19 6.82 -3.36
CA GLU A 95 1.24 5.92 -4.01
C GLU A 95 0.31 6.62 -5.01
N ASP A 96 0.16 7.93 -4.91
CA ASP A 96 -0.53 8.76 -5.91
C ASP A 96 0.31 9.11 -7.15
N GLY A 97 1.53 8.56 -7.28
CA GLY A 97 2.38 8.65 -8.46
C GLY A 97 3.19 9.94 -8.60
N LYS A 98 3.09 10.88 -7.67
CA LYS A 98 3.76 12.20 -7.79
C LYS A 98 5.27 12.10 -7.70
N LEU A 99 5.80 11.37 -6.71
CA LEU A 99 7.24 11.17 -6.57
C LEU A 99 7.81 10.38 -7.75
N GLN A 100 7.12 9.33 -8.17
CA GLN A 100 7.55 8.55 -9.33
C GLN A 100 7.63 9.41 -10.58
N SER A 101 6.60 10.24 -10.84
CA SER A 101 6.61 11.15 -12.01
C SER A 101 7.81 12.11 -11.97
N MET A 102 8.15 12.62 -10.79
CA MET A 102 9.34 13.46 -10.61
C MET A 102 10.63 12.68 -10.89
N PHE A 103 10.77 11.46 -10.33
CA PHE A 103 11.96 10.64 -10.55
C PHE A 103 12.10 10.23 -12.02
N GLU A 104 11.02 9.86 -12.69
CA GLU A 104 10.98 9.50 -14.11
C GLU A 104 11.40 10.67 -14.99
N LEU A 105 10.91 11.88 -14.72
CA LEU A 105 11.26 13.09 -15.45
C LEU A 105 12.78 13.37 -15.42
N TYR A 106 13.43 13.06 -14.31
CA TYR A 106 14.86 13.31 -14.11
C TYR A 106 15.75 12.07 -14.25
N ASN A 107 15.19 10.95 -14.71
CA ASN A 107 15.89 9.67 -14.88
C ASN A 107 16.55 9.14 -13.59
N ILE A 108 15.90 9.36 -12.44
CA ILE A 108 16.33 8.84 -11.14
C ILE A 108 15.75 7.43 -10.98
N LYS A 109 16.61 6.44 -10.72
CA LYS A 109 16.18 5.07 -10.44
C LYS A 109 15.56 4.97 -9.05
N TYR A 110 14.48 4.22 -8.92
CA TYR A 110 13.79 4.02 -7.65
C TYR A 110 13.17 2.62 -7.54
N VAL A 111 12.88 2.21 -6.31
CA VAL A 111 12.20 0.94 -5.99
C VAL A 111 10.68 1.14 -6.06
N GLY A 112 9.98 0.17 -6.64
CA GLY A 112 8.52 0.12 -6.67
C GLY A 112 7.91 0.36 -8.04
N CYS A 113 6.59 0.53 -8.06
CA CYS A 113 5.79 0.76 -9.26
C CYS A 113 6.11 2.13 -9.88
N ASP A 114 5.96 2.22 -11.21
CA ASP A 114 6.05 3.50 -11.92
C ASP A 114 4.84 4.40 -11.63
N SER A 115 4.91 5.65 -12.11
CA SER A 115 3.88 6.66 -11.89
C SER A 115 2.52 6.20 -12.42
N TYR A 116 2.51 5.58 -13.61
CA TYR A 116 1.29 5.09 -14.24
C TYR A 116 0.57 4.02 -13.39
N SER A 117 1.31 2.99 -12.98
CA SER A 117 0.78 1.92 -12.14
C SER A 117 0.32 2.45 -10.77
N SER A 118 1.13 3.32 -10.16
CA SER A 118 0.81 3.91 -8.86
C SER A 118 -0.48 4.73 -8.89
N ILE A 119 -0.62 5.65 -9.85
CA ILE A 119 -1.82 6.48 -10.01
C ILE A 119 -3.09 5.63 -10.14
N ILE A 120 -3.05 4.60 -11.02
CA ILE A 120 -4.23 3.75 -11.25
C ILE A 120 -4.54 2.91 -10.02
N CYS A 121 -3.53 2.28 -9.41
CA CYS A 121 -3.72 1.40 -8.25
C CYS A 121 -4.18 2.15 -7.00
N TYR A 122 -3.79 3.41 -6.82
CA TYR A 122 -4.18 4.22 -5.68
C TYR A 122 -5.65 4.66 -5.72
N ASP A 123 -6.19 4.91 -6.91
CA ASP A 123 -7.59 5.29 -7.10
C ASP A 123 -8.47 4.05 -7.26
N LYS A 124 -9.26 3.73 -6.21
CA LYS A 124 -10.15 2.56 -6.18
C LYS A 124 -11.09 2.49 -7.38
N LEU A 125 -11.58 3.65 -7.84
CA LEU A 125 -12.47 3.71 -9.00
C LEU A 125 -11.72 3.38 -10.29
N LEU A 126 -10.55 3.99 -10.52
CA LEU A 126 -9.76 3.72 -11.71
C LEU A 126 -9.31 2.26 -11.75
N THR A 127 -8.85 1.71 -10.62
CA THR A 127 -8.50 0.28 -10.50
C THR A 127 -9.67 -0.61 -10.88
N LYS A 128 -10.87 -0.36 -10.34
CA LYS A 128 -12.07 -1.14 -10.63
C LYS A 128 -12.45 -1.08 -12.11
N LEU A 129 -12.55 0.10 -12.68
CA LEU A 129 -12.88 0.30 -14.09
C LEU A 129 -11.86 -0.37 -15.02
N PHE A 130 -10.58 -0.34 -14.67
CA PHE A 130 -9.53 -0.98 -15.45
C PHE A 130 -9.64 -2.51 -15.39
N LEU A 131 -9.79 -3.08 -14.19
CA LEU A 131 -9.87 -4.52 -13.97
C LEU A 131 -11.17 -5.16 -14.47
N GLU A 132 -12.27 -4.40 -14.63
CA GLU A 132 -13.51 -4.88 -15.27
C GLU A 132 -13.25 -5.43 -16.67
N LYS A 133 -12.35 -4.82 -17.44
CA LYS A 133 -11.99 -5.28 -18.79
C LYS A 133 -11.29 -6.65 -18.82
N TYR A 134 -10.77 -7.08 -17.70
CA TYR A 134 -10.07 -8.35 -17.53
C TYR A 134 -10.90 -9.39 -16.77
N SER A 135 -12.19 -9.11 -16.57
CA SER A 135 -13.13 -10.02 -15.87
C SER A 135 -12.66 -10.43 -14.47
N ILE A 136 -11.91 -9.55 -13.78
CA ILE A 136 -11.54 -9.78 -12.38
C ILE A 136 -12.79 -9.55 -11.52
N PRO A 137 -13.23 -10.54 -10.74
CA PRO A 137 -14.42 -10.40 -9.90
C PRO A 137 -14.25 -9.29 -8.86
N GLN A 138 -15.25 -8.43 -8.77
CA GLN A 138 -15.25 -7.29 -7.84
C GLN A 138 -16.59 -7.21 -7.12
N VAL A 139 -16.57 -6.70 -5.88
CA VAL A 139 -17.82 -6.41 -5.16
C VAL A 139 -18.65 -5.42 -5.99
N PRO A 140 -19.96 -5.69 -6.23
CA PRO A 140 -20.84 -4.79 -6.94
C PRO A 140 -20.83 -3.38 -6.35
N TYR A 141 -20.70 -2.36 -7.20
CA TYR A 141 -20.55 -0.98 -6.75
C TYR A 141 -21.30 0.00 -7.64
N VAL A 142 -21.55 1.18 -7.08
CA VAL A 142 -22.11 2.34 -7.76
C VAL A 142 -21.15 3.52 -7.61
N ILE A 143 -20.88 4.20 -8.71
CA ILE A 143 -20.12 5.46 -8.69
C ILE A 143 -21.07 6.56 -8.22
N TYR A 144 -20.73 7.22 -7.11
CA TYR A 144 -21.54 8.29 -6.60
C TYR A 144 -21.19 9.62 -7.28
N ASN A 145 -22.24 10.27 -7.78
CA ASN A 145 -22.24 11.67 -8.17
C ASN A 145 -23.55 12.32 -7.69
N LYS A 146 -23.69 13.66 -7.85
CA LYS A 146 -24.87 14.38 -7.38
C LYS A 146 -26.19 13.91 -7.98
N ASN A 147 -26.15 13.30 -9.16
CA ASN A 147 -27.32 12.78 -9.88
C ASN A 147 -27.58 11.29 -9.61
N THR A 148 -26.73 10.63 -8.81
CA THR A 148 -26.90 9.20 -8.50
C THR A 148 -28.18 8.97 -7.72
N ASN A 149 -29.05 8.11 -8.26
CA ASN A 149 -30.27 7.72 -7.57
C ASN A 149 -29.99 6.73 -6.45
N ILE A 150 -29.88 7.25 -5.23
CA ILE A 150 -29.65 6.45 -4.01
C ILE A 150 -30.91 5.81 -3.42
N ASN A 151 -32.07 5.91 -4.10
CA ASN A 151 -33.35 5.35 -3.57
C ASN A 151 -33.42 3.83 -3.76
N ASN A 152 -32.76 3.30 -4.78
CA ASN A 152 -32.81 1.89 -5.15
C ASN A 152 -31.60 1.09 -4.64
N ILE A 153 -30.84 1.64 -3.69
CA ILE A 153 -29.68 0.96 -3.10
C ILE A 153 -30.16 -0.04 -2.05
N GLU A 154 -29.73 -1.28 -2.22
CA GLU A 154 -29.94 -2.35 -1.24
C GLU A 154 -28.91 -2.26 -0.10
N TYR A 155 -29.41 -2.32 1.15
CA TYR A 155 -28.58 -2.17 2.35
C TYR A 155 -28.27 -3.51 3.00
N PRO A 156 -27.12 -3.66 3.72
CA PRO A 156 -26.10 -2.64 4.00
C PRO A 156 -25.15 -2.41 2.82
N VAL A 157 -24.60 -1.18 2.75
CA VAL A 157 -23.56 -0.81 1.78
C VAL A 157 -22.38 -0.15 2.48
N ILE A 158 -21.23 -0.17 1.84
CA ILE A 158 -20.01 0.49 2.30
C ILE A 158 -19.71 1.69 1.41
N VAL A 159 -19.45 2.84 2.01
CA VAL A 159 -19.09 4.10 1.32
C VAL A 159 -17.59 4.27 1.43
N LYS A 160 -16.90 4.42 0.30
CA LYS A 160 -15.44 4.55 0.24
C LYS A 160 -15.04 5.78 -0.58
N PRO A 161 -14.21 6.70 -0.05
CA PRO A 161 -13.47 7.63 -0.88
C PRO A 161 -12.50 6.86 -1.76
N CYS A 162 -12.29 7.31 -3.01
CA CYS A 162 -11.50 6.53 -3.98
C CYS A 162 -10.00 6.60 -3.71
N LYS A 163 -9.48 7.77 -3.28
CA LYS A 163 -8.05 8.02 -3.06
C LYS A 163 -7.71 8.21 -1.57
N CYS A 164 -7.99 7.18 -0.79
CA CYS A 164 -7.62 7.14 0.62
C CYS A 164 -7.16 5.76 1.02
N GLY A 165 -6.06 5.69 1.78
CA GLY A 165 -5.56 4.50 2.46
C GLY A 165 -6.14 4.33 3.86
N SER A 166 -5.68 3.30 4.57
CA SER A 166 -5.89 3.10 6.01
C SER A 166 -7.33 3.22 6.51
N SER A 167 -8.30 2.81 5.69
CA SER A 167 -9.75 2.85 6.01
C SER A 167 -10.30 4.25 6.31
N LEU A 168 -9.57 5.32 6.02
CA LEU A 168 -10.02 6.69 6.25
C LEU A 168 -11.26 7.03 5.42
N GLY A 169 -12.26 7.58 6.07
CA GLY A 169 -13.52 7.96 5.41
C GLY A 169 -14.44 6.80 5.04
N ILE A 170 -14.03 5.53 5.22
CA ILE A 170 -14.84 4.35 4.93
C ILE A 170 -15.87 4.14 6.03
N ASN A 171 -17.13 3.89 5.66
CA ASN A 171 -18.21 3.64 6.63
C ASN A 171 -19.27 2.72 6.05
N VAL A 172 -19.86 1.86 6.89
CA VAL A 172 -20.99 1.00 6.53
C VAL A 172 -22.31 1.69 6.82
N ALA A 173 -23.14 1.83 5.81
CA ALA A 173 -24.50 2.40 5.92
C ALA A 173 -25.54 1.28 5.91
N LYS A 174 -26.40 1.25 6.92
CA LYS A 174 -27.49 0.27 7.08
C LYS A 174 -28.84 0.79 6.55
N ASN A 175 -28.90 2.07 6.20
CA ASN A 175 -30.10 2.72 5.69
C ASN A 175 -29.76 4.02 4.95
N LYS A 176 -30.74 4.60 4.27
CA LYS A 176 -30.59 5.81 3.47
C LYS A 176 -30.11 7.04 4.26
N LYS A 177 -30.51 7.17 5.54
CA LYS A 177 -30.09 8.29 6.40
C LYS A 177 -28.60 8.20 6.69
N GLU A 178 -28.11 7.01 7.04
CA GLU A 178 -26.70 6.75 7.26
C GLU A 178 -25.90 6.91 5.96
N LEU A 179 -26.41 6.42 4.84
CA LEU A 179 -25.76 6.58 3.54
C LEU A 179 -25.49 8.05 3.23
N LYS A 180 -26.50 8.92 3.35
CA LYS A 180 -26.34 10.37 3.14
C LYS A 180 -25.29 10.98 4.08
N LYS A 181 -25.30 10.57 5.37
CA LYS A 181 -24.31 11.02 6.36
C LYS A 181 -22.89 10.62 5.96
N TYR A 182 -22.70 9.35 5.56
CA TYR A 182 -21.38 8.82 5.25
C TYR A 182 -20.84 9.28 3.90
N ILE A 183 -21.69 9.52 2.90
CA ILE A 183 -21.30 10.22 1.68
C ILE A 183 -20.74 11.61 2.02
N LYS A 184 -21.46 12.39 2.85
CA LYS A 184 -20.96 13.72 3.26
C LYS A 184 -19.64 13.65 4.02
N LYS A 185 -19.41 12.57 4.80
CA LYS A 185 -18.13 12.35 5.50
C LYS A 185 -17.02 11.98 4.51
N ALA A 186 -17.28 11.06 3.57
CA ALA A 186 -16.32 10.62 2.58
C ALA A 186 -15.88 11.74 1.63
N LEU A 187 -16.80 12.64 1.26
CA LEU A 187 -16.54 13.84 0.44
C LEU A 187 -15.54 14.84 1.07
N LYS A 188 -15.21 14.70 2.35
CA LYS A 188 -14.13 15.47 2.98
C LYS A 188 -12.74 14.97 2.62
N TYR A 189 -12.63 13.73 2.18
CA TYR A 189 -11.37 13.07 1.85
C TYR A 189 -11.13 13.00 0.34
N ASP A 190 -12.18 12.74 -0.46
CA ASP A 190 -12.09 12.70 -1.91
C ASP A 190 -13.41 13.15 -2.55
N SER A 191 -13.30 13.82 -3.71
CA SER A 191 -14.46 14.18 -4.53
C SER A 191 -15.12 12.98 -5.20
N ASN A 192 -14.34 11.89 -5.42
CA ASN A 192 -14.81 10.65 -6.01
C ASN A 192 -15.11 9.62 -4.93
N ILE A 193 -16.32 9.07 -4.98
CA ILE A 193 -16.80 8.10 -4.00
C ILE A 193 -17.39 6.90 -4.72
N ILE A 194 -17.12 5.72 -4.21
CA ILE A 194 -17.82 4.49 -4.58
C ILE A 194 -18.70 4.02 -3.41
N ILE A 195 -19.84 3.44 -3.76
CA ILE A 195 -20.77 2.79 -2.83
C ILE A 195 -20.80 1.32 -3.23
N GLU A 196 -20.33 0.44 -2.37
CA GLU A 196 -20.25 -1.01 -2.64
C GLU A 196 -21.26 -1.78 -1.80
N LYS A 197 -21.70 -2.95 -2.29
CA LYS A 197 -22.41 -3.94 -1.46
C LYS A 197 -21.52 -4.30 -0.26
N PHE A 198 -22.09 -4.30 0.94
CA PHE A 198 -21.37 -4.78 2.12
C PHE A 198 -21.54 -6.29 2.27
N ILE A 199 -20.46 -7.04 2.13
CA ILE A 199 -20.44 -8.49 2.34
C ILE A 199 -20.31 -8.74 3.85
N LYS A 200 -21.38 -9.22 4.48
CA LYS A 200 -21.45 -9.37 5.93
C LYS A 200 -20.61 -10.53 6.46
N ASN A 201 -20.78 -11.67 5.83
CA ASN A 201 -20.12 -12.92 6.24
C ASN A 201 -18.93 -13.14 5.31
N ASN A 202 -17.78 -12.54 5.65
CA ASN A 202 -16.62 -12.54 4.78
C ASN A 202 -15.33 -12.88 5.53
N ARG A 203 -14.31 -13.22 4.72
CA ARG A 203 -12.90 -13.25 5.14
C ARG A 203 -12.14 -12.20 4.34
N GLU A 204 -11.31 -11.43 5.01
CA GLU A 204 -10.40 -10.48 4.38
C GLU A 204 -9.05 -11.17 4.17
N LEU A 205 -8.71 -11.41 2.90
CA LEU A 205 -7.55 -12.20 2.51
C LEU A 205 -6.56 -11.32 1.74
N GLU A 206 -5.27 -11.52 2.00
CA GLU A 206 -4.19 -10.73 1.41
C GLU A 206 -3.12 -11.63 0.77
N CYS A 207 -2.62 -11.22 -0.40
CA CYS A 207 -1.53 -11.90 -1.10
C CYS A 207 -0.43 -10.90 -1.46
N ALA A 208 0.80 -11.19 -1.04
CA ALA A 208 1.97 -10.38 -1.35
C ALA A 208 2.68 -10.89 -2.61
N ILE A 209 3.18 -9.97 -3.42
CA ILE A 209 4.03 -10.27 -4.56
C ILE A 209 5.33 -9.48 -4.43
N LEU A 210 6.45 -10.19 -4.51
CA LEU A 210 7.79 -9.63 -4.64
C LEU A 210 8.35 -10.00 -6.02
N GLN A 211 8.77 -9.00 -6.76
CA GLN A 211 9.48 -9.24 -8.02
C GLN A 211 10.99 -9.41 -7.76
N ASP A 212 11.55 -10.52 -8.24
CA ASP A 212 12.97 -10.78 -8.24
C ASP A 212 13.44 -10.89 -9.70
N ASN A 213 13.99 -9.81 -10.23
CA ASN A 213 14.29 -9.67 -11.66
C ASN A 213 13.04 -9.91 -12.52
N LYS A 214 13.01 -11.02 -13.29
CA LYS A 214 11.87 -11.41 -14.13
C LYS A 214 10.91 -12.40 -13.46
N LYS A 215 11.21 -12.86 -12.23
CA LYS A 215 10.38 -13.83 -11.52
C LYS A 215 9.47 -13.12 -10.52
N LEU A 216 8.24 -13.60 -10.39
CA LEU A 216 7.33 -13.18 -9.34
C LEU A 216 7.32 -14.24 -8.23
N ILE A 217 7.66 -13.82 -7.04
CA ILE A 217 7.51 -14.59 -5.81
C ILE A 217 6.14 -14.22 -5.26
N VAL A 218 5.24 -15.18 -5.20
CA VAL A 218 3.89 -15.01 -4.69
C VAL A 218 3.79 -15.71 -3.35
N SER A 219 3.38 -14.98 -2.36
CA SER A 219 3.28 -15.47 -0.98
C SER A 219 2.18 -16.52 -0.80
N ASP A 220 2.16 -17.11 0.37
CA ASP A 220 0.95 -17.70 0.90
C ASP A 220 -0.08 -16.62 1.23
N ILE A 221 -1.29 -17.02 1.57
CA ILE A 221 -2.40 -16.10 1.79
C ILE A 221 -2.43 -15.69 3.26
N GLY A 222 -2.42 -14.40 3.50
CA GLY A 222 -2.68 -13.82 4.80
C GLY A 222 -4.16 -13.58 5.02
N GLU A 223 -4.56 -13.52 6.27
CA GLU A 223 -5.91 -13.20 6.68
C GLU A 223 -5.92 -12.19 7.81
N ILE A 224 -6.82 -11.25 7.71
CA ILE A 224 -7.10 -10.29 8.77
C ILE A 224 -8.23 -10.84 9.63
N ILE A 225 -7.94 -11.08 10.90
CA ILE A 225 -8.94 -11.58 11.87
C ILE A 225 -9.68 -10.39 12.48
N ASN A 226 -10.95 -10.25 12.08
CA ASN A 226 -11.84 -9.25 12.64
C ASN A 226 -12.63 -9.85 13.80
N ASN A 227 -12.30 -9.50 15.04
CA ASN A 227 -13.01 -9.96 16.26
C ASN A 227 -14.36 -9.21 16.44
N GLY A 228 -15.17 -9.10 15.38
CA GLY A 228 -16.51 -8.52 15.43
C GLY A 228 -16.60 -6.99 15.42
N SER A 229 -15.50 -6.27 15.38
CA SER A 229 -15.42 -4.83 15.17
C SER A 229 -14.93 -4.49 13.76
N TRP A 230 -15.37 -3.35 13.22
CA TRP A 230 -14.85 -2.82 11.97
C TRP A 230 -13.32 -2.67 12.06
N TYR A 231 -12.60 -3.17 11.04
CA TYR A 231 -11.14 -3.09 10.95
C TYR A 231 -10.74 -1.64 10.59
N ASP A 232 -10.55 -0.82 11.60
CA ASP A 232 -10.15 0.58 11.47
C ASP A 232 -8.61 0.75 11.49
N PHE A 233 -8.17 2.00 11.45
CA PHE A 233 -6.75 2.35 11.45
C PHE A 233 -6.00 1.77 12.66
N ASP A 234 -6.59 1.82 13.85
CA ASP A 234 -5.96 1.34 15.09
C ASP A 234 -5.82 -0.19 15.07
N ALA A 235 -6.81 -0.90 14.53
CA ALA A 235 -6.74 -2.35 14.37
C ALA A 235 -5.66 -2.80 13.38
N LYS A 236 -5.36 -1.98 12.33
CA LYS A 236 -4.34 -2.29 11.31
C LYS A 236 -2.90 -2.17 11.83
N TYR A 237 -2.63 -1.20 12.70
CA TYR A 237 -1.26 -0.80 13.03
C TYR A 237 -0.91 -0.89 14.52
N VAL A 238 -1.87 -1.21 15.39
CA VAL A 238 -1.67 -1.28 16.85
C VAL A 238 -1.79 -2.73 17.38
N ASN A 239 -2.70 -3.54 16.84
CA ASN A 239 -2.96 -4.89 17.34
C ASN A 239 -2.18 -5.96 16.55
N GLN A 240 -1.11 -6.49 17.14
CA GLN A 240 -0.23 -7.51 16.53
C GLN A 240 -0.93 -8.86 16.23
N ASN A 241 -2.07 -9.16 16.84
CA ASN A 241 -2.72 -10.47 16.80
C ASN A 241 -3.82 -10.59 15.71
N ASN A 242 -4.02 -9.57 14.89
CA ASN A 242 -5.10 -9.53 13.91
C ASN A 242 -4.71 -10.08 12.53
N THR A 243 -3.47 -10.56 12.36
CA THR A 243 -2.97 -11.04 11.07
C THR A 243 -2.35 -12.42 11.20
N ILE A 244 -2.82 -13.38 10.43
CA ILE A 244 -2.33 -14.77 10.42
C ILE A 244 -2.06 -15.25 8.99
N ILE A 245 -1.24 -16.29 8.85
CA ILE A 245 -1.19 -17.07 7.62
C ILE A 245 -2.47 -17.89 7.56
N SER A 246 -3.26 -17.70 6.52
CA SER A 246 -4.60 -18.24 6.45
C SER A 246 -4.60 -19.75 6.14
N ASN A 247 -5.42 -20.49 6.89
CA ASN A 247 -5.73 -21.87 6.56
C ASN A 247 -7.02 -21.90 5.71
N ILE A 248 -6.86 -21.79 4.40
CA ILE A 248 -7.96 -21.84 3.42
C ILE A 248 -7.84 -23.07 2.53
N ASP A 249 -8.94 -23.41 1.88
CA ASP A 249 -8.97 -24.48 0.88
C ASP A 249 -7.90 -24.28 -0.22
N LYS A 250 -7.32 -25.38 -0.69
CA LYS A 250 -6.23 -25.35 -1.68
C LYS A 250 -6.67 -24.70 -2.99
N ASN A 251 -7.90 -24.92 -3.45
CA ASN A 251 -8.38 -24.35 -4.70
C ASN A 251 -8.52 -22.82 -4.58
N LEU A 252 -9.10 -22.34 -3.47
CA LEU A 252 -9.20 -20.92 -3.18
C LEU A 252 -7.80 -20.26 -3.07
N LYS A 253 -6.84 -20.95 -2.44
CA LYS A 253 -5.46 -20.49 -2.37
C LYS A 253 -4.82 -20.30 -3.73
N GLU A 254 -4.96 -21.28 -4.62
CA GLU A 254 -4.45 -21.20 -5.99
C GLU A 254 -5.18 -20.14 -6.82
N GLU A 255 -6.48 -20.01 -6.64
CA GLU A 255 -7.26 -18.96 -7.29
C GLU A 255 -6.75 -17.57 -6.93
N ILE A 256 -6.57 -17.28 -5.63
CA ILE A 256 -6.03 -16.00 -5.15
C ILE A 256 -4.64 -15.75 -5.72
N LYS A 257 -3.73 -16.74 -5.67
CA LYS A 257 -2.38 -16.62 -6.22
C LYS A 257 -2.38 -16.31 -7.71
N ASN A 258 -3.26 -16.96 -8.48
CA ASN A 258 -3.38 -16.73 -9.91
C ASN A 258 -3.96 -15.35 -10.23
N TYR A 259 -5.02 -14.92 -9.53
CA TYR A 259 -5.54 -13.56 -9.68
C TYR A 259 -4.48 -12.52 -9.31
N SER A 260 -3.74 -12.73 -8.22
CA SER A 260 -2.70 -11.80 -7.77
C SER A 260 -1.60 -11.62 -8.82
N LYS A 261 -1.10 -12.72 -9.41
CA LYS A 261 -0.14 -12.66 -10.52
C LYS A 261 -0.71 -11.90 -11.72
N ASN A 262 -1.94 -12.21 -12.10
CA ASN A 262 -2.61 -11.58 -13.24
C ASN A 262 -2.79 -10.08 -13.00
N ILE A 263 -3.31 -9.68 -11.82
CA ILE A 263 -3.51 -8.28 -11.45
C ILE A 263 -2.18 -7.52 -11.46
N PHE A 264 -1.13 -8.08 -10.84
CA PHE A 264 0.21 -7.49 -10.83
C PHE A 264 0.70 -7.20 -12.26
N ASN A 265 0.54 -8.15 -13.18
CA ASN A 265 0.97 -8.00 -14.57
C ASN A 265 0.07 -7.03 -15.36
N ILE A 266 -1.25 -7.12 -15.21
CA ILE A 266 -2.24 -6.24 -15.86
C ILE A 266 -2.01 -4.78 -15.45
N MET A 267 -1.79 -4.55 -14.16
CA MET A 267 -1.51 -3.22 -13.60
C MET A 267 -0.07 -2.75 -13.84
N LYS A 268 0.77 -3.58 -14.49
CA LYS A 268 2.18 -3.32 -14.76
C LYS A 268 2.99 -2.98 -13.51
N CYS A 269 2.63 -3.55 -12.38
CA CYS A 269 3.34 -3.35 -11.13
C CYS A 269 4.80 -3.80 -11.22
N LYS A 270 5.64 -3.18 -10.39
CA LYS A 270 7.08 -3.46 -10.28
C LYS A 270 7.49 -3.55 -8.83
N GLY A 271 8.47 -4.36 -8.56
CA GLY A 271 9.09 -4.51 -7.23
C GLY A 271 8.25 -5.26 -6.26
N LEU A 272 7.21 -4.63 -5.74
CA LEU A 272 6.38 -5.19 -4.69
C LEU A 272 4.93 -4.72 -4.82
N SER A 273 4.03 -5.55 -4.33
CA SER A 273 2.63 -5.16 -4.07
C SER A 273 1.95 -6.12 -3.10
N ARG A 274 0.87 -5.66 -2.48
CA ARG A 274 -0.06 -6.51 -1.75
C ARG A 274 -1.43 -6.33 -2.37
N ILE A 275 -2.09 -7.44 -2.65
CA ILE A 275 -3.40 -7.47 -3.27
C ILE A 275 -4.37 -8.05 -2.25
N ASP A 276 -5.44 -7.31 -2.00
CA ASP A 276 -6.39 -7.57 -0.94
C ASP A 276 -7.72 -8.03 -1.53
N TYR A 277 -8.33 -9.04 -0.91
CA TYR A 277 -9.53 -9.72 -1.38
C TYR A 277 -10.58 -9.81 -0.28
N ILE A 278 -11.84 -9.84 -0.70
CA ILE A 278 -12.98 -10.22 0.12
C ILE A 278 -13.50 -11.58 -0.36
N TYR A 279 -13.50 -12.57 0.50
CA TYR A 279 -14.12 -13.86 0.21
C TYR A 279 -15.46 -13.94 0.92
N ASP A 280 -16.54 -13.97 0.14
CA ASP A 280 -17.92 -14.14 0.61
C ASP A 280 -18.14 -15.60 1.01
N LEU A 281 -18.40 -15.84 2.29
CA LEU A 281 -18.61 -17.19 2.82
C LEU A 281 -19.99 -17.75 2.46
N ASP A 282 -20.99 -16.89 2.22
CA ASP A 282 -22.36 -17.31 1.90
C ASP A 282 -22.43 -17.75 0.42
N ASP A 283 -21.90 -16.92 -0.48
CA ASP A 283 -21.92 -17.18 -1.92
C ASP A 283 -20.69 -17.96 -2.40
N LYS A 284 -19.70 -18.21 -1.53
CA LYS A 284 -18.38 -18.82 -1.84
C LYS A 284 -17.69 -18.15 -3.01
N LYS A 285 -17.69 -16.81 -3.01
CA LYS A 285 -17.20 -16.00 -4.12
C LYS A 285 -16.06 -15.10 -3.68
N LEU A 286 -14.99 -15.13 -4.46
CA LEU A 286 -13.82 -14.28 -4.27
C LEU A 286 -14.00 -12.96 -5.01
N TYR A 287 -13.72 -11.84 -4.35
CA TYR A 287 -13.75 -10.51 -4.93
C TYR A 287 -12.42 -9.79 -4.69
N PHE A 288 -11.89 -9.17 -5.73
CA PHE A 288 -10.82 -8.19 -5.58
C PHE A 288 -11.32 -6.97 -4.78
N ASN A 289 -10.54 -6.50 -3.82
CA ASN A 289 -10.83 -5.32 -3.02
C ASN A 289 -9.96 -4.14 -3.42
N GLU A 290 -8.64 -4.23 -3.21
CA GLU A 290 -7.67 -3.19 -3.56
C GLU A 290 -6.27 -3.77 -3.82
N ILE A 291 -5.39 -2.94 -4.38
CA ILE A 291 -3.97 -3.24 -4.56
C ILE A 291 -3.14 -2.11 -3.98
N ASN A 292 -2.14 -2.46 -3.16
CA ASN A 292 -1.22 -1.53 -2.53
C ASN A 292 0.14 -1.64 -3.22
N THR A 293 0.60 -0.59 -3.88
CA THR A 293 1.86 -0.56 -4.65
C THR A 293 3.08 -0.28 -3.78
N MET A 294 2.86 0.26 -2.58
CA MET A 294 3.87 0.39 -1.52
C MET A 294 3.23 -0.02 -0.19
N PRO A 295 3.02 -1.34 0.02
CA PRO A 295 2.37 -1.83 1.24
C PRO A 295 3.20 -1.52 2.48
N GLY A 296 2.55 -1.48 3.65
CA GLY A 296 3.23 -1.31 4.93
C GLY A 296 4.42 -2.25 5.07
N PHE A 297 5.55 -1.74 5.55
CA PHE A 297 6.83 -2.43 5.59
C PHE A 297 7.44 -2.43 7.00
N THR A 298 6.60 -2.61 8.01
CA THR A 298 7.03 -2.78 9.40
C THR A 298 7.14 -4.26 9.74
N GLU A 299 7.75 -4.60 10.87
CA GLU A 299 7.84 -5.98 11.36
C GLU A 299 6.47 -6.68 11.46
N ILE A 300 5.43 -5.94 11.82
CA ILE A 300 4.07 -6.47 11.95
C ILE A 300 3.25 -6.41 10.67
N SER A 301 3.75 -5.72 9.64
CA SER A 301 3.04 -5.56 8.36
C SER A 301 2.91 -6.86 7.60
N MET A 302 1.76 -7.04 6.94
CA MET A 302 1.43 -8.30 6.26
C MET A 302 2.39 -8.60 5.10
N PHE A 303 2.78 -7.60 4.28
CA PHE A 303 3.65 -7.83 3.14
C PHE A 303 4.99 -8.51 3.51
N PRO A 304 5.84 -7.95 4.40
CA PRO A 304 7.08 -8.60 4.76
C PRO A 304 6.88 -9.95 5.44
N LYS A 305 5.87 -10.09 6.29
CA LYS A 305 5.53 -11.37 6.93
C LYS A 305 5.18 -12.46 5.91
N LEU A 306 4.34 -12.15 4.93
CA LEU A 306 3.93 -13.09 3.90
C LEU A 306 5.09 -13.53 3.02
N ILE A 307 5.96 -12.60 2.61
CA ILE A 307 7.15 -12.95 1.81
C ILE A 307 8.16 -13.75 2.66
N ASN A 308 8.36 -13.36 3.93
CA ASN A 308 9.25 -14.09 4.84
C ASN A 308 8.78 -15.54 5.04
N ASN A 309 7.46 -15.77 5.11
CA ASN A 309 6.88 -17.12 5.21
C ASN A 309 7.17 -18.01 3.99
N THR A 310 7.61 -17.44 2.86
CA THR A 310 8.09 -18.22 1.71
C THR A 310 9.53 -18.71 1.86
N GLY A 311 10.19 -18.43 2.99
CA GLY A 311 11.58 -18.76 3.26
C GLY A 311 12.59 -17.68 2.86
N ILE A 312 12.15 -16.47 2.52
CA ILE A 312 13.01 -15.33 2.16
C ILE A 312 13.16 -14.44 3.39
N GLU A 313 14.38 -14.27 3.88
CA GLU A 313 14.66 -13.41 5.03
C GLU A 313 14.40 -11.93 4.71
N PHE A 314 14.06 -11.12 5.73
CA PHE A 314 13.80 -9.68 5.56
C PHE A 314 14.93 -8.94 4.87
N LYS A 315 16.19 -9.28 5.23
CA LYS A 315 17.39 -8.75 4.60
C LYS A 315 17.45 -9.03 3.09
N ASP A 316 17.03 -10.23 2.67
CA ASP A 316 17.01 -10.62 1.27
C ASP A 316 15.86 -9.98 0.49
N ILE A 317 14.70 -9.73 1.13
CA ILE A 317 13.60 -8.96 0.54
C ILE A 317 14.11 -7.58 0.14
N ILE A 318 14.75 -6.86 1.07
CA ILE A 318 15.33 -5.53 0.82
C ILE A 318 16.41 -5.59 -0.26
N THR A 319 17.31 -6.59 -0.18
CA THR A 319 18.39 -6.80 -1.16
C THR A 319 17.82 -7.00 -2.57
N LYS A 320 16.75 -7.79 -2.73
CA LYS A 320 16.09 -8.02 -4.03
C LYS A 320 15.47 -6.73 -4.58
N LEU A 321 14.78 -5.97 -3.75
CA LEU A 321 14.19 -4.69 -4.13
C LEU A 321 15.26 -3.66 -4.56
N LEU A 322 16.39 -3.59 -3.87
CA LEU A 322 17.46 -2.64 -4.20
C LEU A 322 18.29 -3.07 -5.44
N ASN A 323 18.16 -4.29 -5.92
CA ASN A 323 18.85 -4.81 -7.10
C ASN A 323 17.99 -4.84 -8.37
N MET A 324 16.84 -4.20 -8.34
CA MET A 324 15.94 -4.05 -9.49
C MET A 324 16.47 -3.10 -10.56
#